data_95d1b3ece1f588f665583ccd56900cde
#
_entry.id   95d1b3ece1f588f665583ccd56900cde
#
_cell.length_a   1.000
_cell.length_b   1.000
_cell.length_c   1.000
_cell.angle_alpha   90.00
_cell.angle_beta   90.00
_cell.angle_gamma   90.00
#
_symmetry.space_group_name_H-M   'P 1'
#
loop_
_entity.id
_entity.type
_entity.pdbx_description
1 polymer ?
#
loop_
_entity_poly.entity_id
_entity_poly.type
_entity_poly.pdbx_seq_one_letter_code
_entity_poly.pdbx_strand_id
1 'polypeptide(L)'
;MFELAGKIRNPHQKKPMDGAQLQETVNRYNWFVAMGTDIDFGKQTPLHPIAKPPFYAAWSTPILHDTLTGLRTDTNAQVMDTRGEVIQGLY
;
A
#
# COMPACT_ATOMS: atom_id res chain seq x y z
N MET A 1 -2.56 -0.20 21.41
CA MET A 1 -3.01 0.52 20.19
C MET A 1 -3.72 1.85 20.51
N PHE A 2 -4.55 1.96 21.53
CA PHE A 2 -5.25 3.22 21.87
C PHE A 2 -4.30 4.39 22.12
N GLU A 3 -3.23 4.19 22.91
CA GLU A 3 -2.24 5.24 23.16
C GLU A 3 -1.55 5.69 21.86
N LEU A 4 -1.19 4.75 20.98
CA LEU A 4 -0.62 5.05 19.67
C LEU A 4 -1.58 5.88 18.81
N ALA A 5 -2.84 5.46 18.73
CA ALA A 5 -3.87 6.19 17.99
C ALA A 5 -4.04 7.62 18.48
N GLY A 6 -3.98 7.83 19.82
CA GLY A 6 -4.05 9.15 20.42
C GLY A 6 -2.85 10.07 20.12
N LYS A 7 -1.70 9.48 19.76
CA LYS A 7 -0.48 10.23 19.38
C LYS A 7 -0.41 10.56 17.90
N ILE A 8 -1.15 9.85 17.04
CA ILE A 8 -1.15 10.10 15.60
C ILE A 8 -1.82 11.45 15.31
N ARG A 9 -1.09 12.32 14.64
CA ARG A 9 -1.57 13.62 14.16
C ARG A 9 -1.36 13.68 12.65
N ASN A 10 -2.46 13.77 11.91
CA ASN A 10 -2.42 13.90 10.46
C ASN A 10 -3.22 15.13 10.04
N PRO A 11 -2.57 16.21 9.58
CA PRO A 11 -3.24 17.45 9.20
C PRO A 11 -4.16 17.28 7.98
N HIS A 12 -4.00 16.21 7.21
CA HIS A 12 -4.82 15.92 6.03
C HIS A 12 -6.07 15.10 6.36
N GLN A 13 -6.19 14.57 7.59
CA GLN A 13 -7.37 13.84 8.04
C GLN A 13 -8.33 14.76 8.79
N LYS A 14 -9.61 14.69 8.43
CA LYS A 14 -10.66 15.48 9.09
C LYS A 14 -11.06 14.93 10.46
N LYS A 15 -10.74 13.67 10.74
CA LYS A 15 -11.06 12.98 12.00
C LYS A 15 -9.79 12.38 12.60
N PRO A 16 -9.65 12.36 13.93
CA PRO A 16 -8.56 11.65 14.58
C PRO A 16 -8.65 10.14 14.32
N MET A 17 -7.52 9.46 14.47
CA MET A 17 -7.46 8.00 14.38
C MET A 17 -8.33 7.37 15.46
N ASP A 18 -9.25 6.49 15.07
CA ASP A 18 -10.05 5.71 16.00
C ASP A 18 -9.22 4.55 16.58
N GLY A 19 -8.99 4.58 17.90
CA GLY A 19 -8.20 3.58 18.59
C GLY A 19 -8.86 2.18 18.62
N ALA A 20 -10.19 2.12 18.64
CA ALA A 20 -10.93 0.86 18.58
C ALA A 20 -10.79 0.22 17.20
N GLN A 21 -11.00 0.99 16.15
CA GLN A 21 -10.82 0.54 14.77
C GLN A 21 -9.38 0.08 14.50
N LEU A 22 -8.38 0.82 15.00
CA LEU A 22 -6.98 0.42 14.88
C LEU A 22 -6.71 -0.91 15.59
N GLN A 23 -7.25 -1.09 16.81
CA GLN A 23 -7.08 -2.34 17.55
C GLN A 23 -7.74 -3.52 16.83
N GLU A 24 -8.94 -3.35 16.31
CA GLU A 24 -9.64 -4.37 15.54
C GLU A 24 -8.88 -4.77 14.29
N THR A 25 -8.38 -3.78 13.54
CA THR A 25 -7.56 -4.02 12.34
C THR A 25 -6.30 -4.82 12.66
N VAL A 26 -5.61 -4.47 13.74
CA VAL A 26 -4.40 -5.20 14.17
C VAL A 26 -4.74 -6.62 14.64
N ASN A 27 -5.82 -6.80 15.38
CA ASN A 27 -6.27 -8.13 15.82
C ASN A 27 -6.62 -9.01 14.62
N ARG A 28 -7.33 -8.45 13.63
CA ARG A 28 -7.68 -9.16 12.40
C ARG A 28 -6.44 -9.55 11.60
N TYR A 29 -5.48 -8.65 11.44
CA TYR A 29 -4.21 -8.95 10.80
C TYR A 29 -3.44 -10.07 11.56
N ASN A 30 -3.34 -9.98 12.87
CA ASN A 30 -2.67 -11.00 13.67
C ASN A 30 -3.35 -12.37 13.58
N TRP A 31 -4.67 -12.39 13.41
CA TRP A 31 -5.41 -13.62 13.14
C TRP A 31 -5.01 -14.21 11.77
N PHE A 32 -4.86 -13.39 10.71
CA PHE A 32 -4.34 -13.87 9.43
C PHE A 32 -2.94 -14.44 9.53
N VAL A 33 -2.07 -13.82 10.33
CA VAL A 33 -0.73 -14.35 10.60
C VAL A 33 -0.81 -15.74 11.23
N ALA A 34 -1.67 -15.93 12.21
CA ALA A 34 -1.87 -17.22 12.87
C ALA A 34 -2.45 -18.29 11.94
N MET A 35 -3.33 -17.87 11.01
CA MET A 35 -3.91 -18.76 9.99
C MET A 35 -2.98 -19.02 8.81
N GLY A 36 -1.95 -18.19 8.62
CA GLY A 36 -1.06 -18.25 7.46
C GLY A 36 -1.68 -17.77 6.14
N THR A 37 -2.85 -17.14 6.20
CA THR A 37 -3.59 -16.68 5.00
C THR A 37 -4.29 -15.36 5.28
N ASP A 38 -4.06 -14.39 4.40
CA ASP A 38 -4.77 -13.10 4.40
C ASP A 38 -5.95 -13.18 3.41
N ILE A 39 -7.16 -13.29 3.95
CA ILE A 39 -8.38 -13.39 3.13
C ILE A 39 -8.95 -12.05 2.71
N ASP A 40 -8.47 -10.93 3.27
CA ASP A 40 -8.96 -9.60 2.92
C ASP A 40 -8.24 -9.05 1.67
N PHE A 41 -6.91 -9.17 1.64
CA PHE A 41 -6.07 -8.56 0.60
C PHE A 41 -5.18 -9.56 -0.15
N GLY A 42 -5.25 -10.83 0.19
CA GLY A 42 -4.46 -11.85 -0.47
C GLY A 42 -2.96 -11.70 -0.29
N LYS A 43 -2.51 -11.03 0.79
CA LYS A 43 -1.10 -10.90 1.09
C LYS A 43 -0.49 -12.29 1.25
N GLN A 44 0.47 -12.61 0.40
CA GLN A 44 1.16 -13.89 0.48
C GLN A 44 2.01 -13.94 1.75
N THR A 45 1.88 -15.04 2.48
CA THR A 45 2.67 -15.31 3.70
C THR A 45 2.74 -14.13 4.69
N PRO A 46 1.63 -13.75 5.35
CA PRO A 46 1.70 -12.80 6.45
C PRO A 46 2.48 -13.48 7.60
N LEU A 47 3.73 -13.05 7.83
CA LEU A 47 4.66 -13.78 8.68
C LEU A 47 4.80 -13.20 10.09
N HIS A 48 4.59 -11.90 10.24
CA HIS A 48 4.96 -11.19 11.46
C HIS A 48 3.75 -10.52 12.11
N PRO A 49 3.35 -10.98 13.33
CA PRO A 49 2.26 -10.34 14.05
C PRO A 49 2.71 -8.99 14.64
N ILE A 50 1.77 -8.06 14.73
CA ILE A 50 1.93 -6.78 15.43
C ILE A 50 1.50 -6.99 16.88
N ALA A 51 2.38 -7.59 17.72
CA ALA A 51 2.00 -8.07 19.05
C ALA A 51 2.82 -7.48 20.20
N LYS A 52 4.08 -7.09 19.96
CA LYS A 52 5.00 -6.66 21.01
C LYS A 52 5.36 -5.18 20.88
N PRO A 53 5.20 -4.37 21.94
CA PRO A 53 5.69 -2.99 21.94
C PRO A 53 7.25 -2.94 21.91
N PRO A 54 7.83 -1.78 21.51
CA PRO A 54 7.14 -0.55 21.15
C PRO A 54 6.49 -0.59 19.78
N PHE A 55 5.34 0.12 19.62
CA PHE A 55 4.66 0.24 18.36
C PHE A 55 4.96 1.58 17.69
N TYR A 56 5.12 1.57 16.39
CA TYR A 56 5.42 2.75 15.60
C TYR A 56 4.34 2.95 14.53
N ALA A 57 4.05 4.21 14.22
CA ALA A 57 3.20 4.59 13.12
C ALA A 57 3.93 5.60 12.24
N ALA A 58 3.78 5.44 10.92
CA ALA A 58 4.31 6.37 9.94
C ALA A 58 3.19 6.81 9.00
N TRP A 59 3.28 8.02 8.50
CA TRP A 59 2.39 8.47 7.45
C TRP A 59 2.73 7.76 6.15
N SER A 60 1.70 7.32 5.48
CA SER A 60 1.83 6.68 4.17
C SER A 60 0.73 7.20 3.26
N THR A 61 1.08 7.42 2.02
CA THR A 61 0.13 7.78 0.96
C THR A 61 0.44 6.94 -0.28
N PRO A 62 -0.58 6.46 -1.00
CA PRO A 62 -0.35 5.84 -2.29
C PRO A 62 0.15 6.90 -3.28
N ILE A 63 1.20 6.55 -4.01
CA ILE A 63 1.71 7.36 -5.12
C ILE A 63 1.88 6.47 -6.35
N LEU A 64 1.69 7.04 -7.51
CA LEU A 64 2.13 6.43 -8.76
C LEU A 64 3.60 6.83 -8.95
N HIS A 65 4.48 5.85 -8.83
CA HIS A 65 5.93 6.09 -8.92
C HIS A 65 6.48 5.60 -10.26
N ASP A 66 6.28 4.32 -10.54
CA ASP A 66 6.79 3.69 -11.74
C ASP A 66 5.78 2.73 -12.35
N THR A 67 5.99 2.42 -13.62
CA THR A 67 5.43 1.26 -14.28
C THR A 67 6.59 0.35 -14.69
N LEU A 68 6.68 -0.85 -14.10
CA LEU A 68 7.74 -1.83 -14.40
C LEU A 68 7.61 -2.39 -15.81
N THR A 69 6.41 -2.34 -16.38
CA THR A 69 6.13 -2.61 -17.79
C THR A 69 5.56 -1.34 -18.37
N GLY A 70 6.11 -0.86 -19.44
CA GLY A 70 5.70 0.39 -20.08
C GLY A 70 5.22 0.20 -21.50
N LEU A 71 4.94 1.33 -22.12
CA LEU A 71 4.71 1.37 -23.55
C LEU A 71 6.01 1.00 -24.27
N ARG A 72 5.90 0.25 -25.35
CA ARG A 72 7.04 -0.03 -26.23
C ARG A 72 7.40 1.25 -26.97
N THR A 73 8.65 1.65 -26.90
CA THR A 73 9.16 2.82 -27.61
C THR A 73 10.29 2.43 -28.57
N ASP A 74 10.49 3.24 -29.60
CA ASP A 74 11.64 3.15 -30.48
C ASP A 74 12.87 3.89 -29.89
N THR A 75 13.98 3.96 -30.64
CA THR A 75 15.21 4.66 -30.25
C THR A 75 15.08 6.18 -30.20
N ASN A 76 14.00 6.74 -30.73
CA ASN A 76 13.68 8.16 -30.68
C ASN A 76 12.66 8.49 -29.57
N ALA A 77 12.40 7.53 -28.66
CA ALA A 77 11.40 7.60 -27.59
C ALA A 77 9.95 7.75 -28.09
N GLN A 78 9.66 7.40 -29.33
CA GLN A 78 8.32 7.41 -29.90
C GLN A 78 7.59 6.12 -29.51
N VAL A 79 6.35 6.24 -29.05
CA VAL A 79 5.54 5.08 -28.66
C VAL A 79 5.10 4.30 -29.90
N MET A 80 5.18 2.98 -29.80
CA MET A 80 4.80 2.05 -30.86
C MET A 80 3.50 1.34 -30.52
N ASP A 81 2.67 1.11 -31.52
CA ASP A 81 1.45 0.30 -31.38
C ASP A 81 1.75 -1.21 -31.33
N THR A 82 0.72 -2.04 -31.20
CA THR A 82 0.84 -3.51 -31.14
C THR A 82 1.36 -4.13 -32.45
N ARG A 83 1.33 -3.40 -33.58
CA ARG A 83 1.85 -3.84 -34.86
C ARG A 83 3.30 -3.41 -35.07
N GLY A 84 3.84 -2.57 -34.17
CA GLY A 84 5.19 -2.03 -34.25
C GLY A 84 5.27 -0.72 -35.03
N GLU A 85 4.16 -0.05 -35.27
CA GLU A 85 4.07 1.24 -35.96
C GLU A 85 4.13 2.39 -34.94
N VAL A 86 4.81 3.47 -35.28
CA VAL A 86 4.90 4.67 -34.41
C VAL A 86 3.56 5.36 -34.34
N ILE A 87 3.11 5.64 -33.10
CA ILE A 87 1.95 6.49 -32.84
C ILE A 87 2.41 7.94 -32.86
N GLN A 88 2.00 8.68 -33.87
CA GLN A 88 2.42 10.06 -34.08
C GLN A 88 2.00 10.98 -32.91
N GLY A 89 2.98 11.75 -32.38
CA GLY A 89 2.75 12.71 -31.31
C GLY A 89 2.73 12.10 -29.90
N LEU A 90 3.05 10.80 -29.74
CA LEU A 90 3.17 10.14 -28.45
C LEU A 90 4.63 9.74 -28.19
N TYR A 91 5.17 10.24 -27.03
CA TYR A 91 6.56 10.05 -26.63
C TYR A 91 6.67 9.56 -25.18
#